data_0c2f896b27c95e98625344eedb71d938
#
_entry.id   0c2f896b27c95e98625344eedb71d938
#
_cell.length_a   1.000
_cell.length_b   1.000
_cell.length_c   1.000
_cell.angle_alpha   90.00
_cell.angle_beta   90.00
_cell.angle_gamma   90.00
#
_symmetry.space_group_name_H-M   'P 1'
#
loop_
_entity.id
_entity.type
_entity.pdbx_description
1 polymer ?
#
loop_
_entity_poly.entity_id
_entity_poly.type
_entity_poly.pdbx_seq_one_letter_code
_entity_poly.pdbx_strand_id
1 'polypeptide(L)'
;MNQKSIYDLSRIERYMMQMRPVLSKKALFSDGTKDYRSPAEPRENDKVTIRFRTKRDNVDMVWLCSREKKQRMKRTETKWDFDYYSVEIQLGSEPFFYYFKVVTGILECYYDRYGVNDKPREEYYFCIVPGFSTPEWAKGAVMYQILVDRFYNGNPAGDVLDGEYYYVDGPTKHVENWAHCPQGISVREFYGGDLEGVRQKLDYLQELGIEVLYFNPLFVSPSNHKYDCQDYDYIDPHVSNIVVDEGAVLPEGCKDNTQAARYITRVTDKRNLEASNAYFAKFVEEVHAHGMKIILDGVFNHCGSFHKWLDREKLYEQQGGYAPGAYVSGESPYRDFFAFQNQEAWPDNGSYEGWWGFETLPKLNYEGSQELWNYVLDIGRKWVSPPYNVDGWRLDVAADLGHSPEVNHRFWKEFRKAVKEANPNAVILAEHYGDPKSWLLGDEWDTIMNYDAFMEPITWFLTGMEKHSDEYRGECFGNPGDFEGAMRHHMTRFMTSSLPVSYTHLTLPTIC
;
A
#
# COMPACT_ATOMS: atom_id res chain seq x y z
N MET A 1 6.97 18.04 74.19
CA MET A 1 7.54 17.74 72.86
C MET A 1 8.00 19.02 72.22
N ASN A 2 9.27 19.08 71.96
CA ASN A 2 9.96 20.30 71.51
C ASN A 2 9.50 20.73 70.14
N GLN A 3 9.04 21.98 69.92
CA GLN A 3 8.62 22.53 68.63
C GLN A 3 9.62 22.24 67.47
N LYS A 4 10.90 22.10 67.78
CA LYS A 4 11.93 21.66 66.82
C LYS A 4 11.68 20.28 66.26
N SER A 5 11.14 19.32 67.02
CA SER A 5 10.91 17.94 66.57
C SER A 5 9.74 17.84 65.59
N ILE A 6 8.71 18.70 65.71
CA ILE A 6 7.58 18.74 64.81
C ILE A 6 7.94 19.37 63.46
N TYR A 7 8.80 20.38 63.48
CA TYR A 7 9.34 21.00 62.25
C TYR A 7 10.30 20.06 61.51
N ASP A 8 11.06 19.24 62.21
CA ASP A 8 11.95 18.27 61.57
C ASP A 8 11.14 17.08 60.99
N LEU A 9 10.12 16.60 61.69
CA LEU A 9 9.22 15.55 61.16
C LEU A 9 8.45 16.04 59.92
N SER A 10 7.90 17.24 59.92
CA SER A 10 7.20 17.78 58.74
C SER A 10 8.14 18.07 57.55
N ARG A 11 9.42 18.35 57.85
CA ARG A 11 10.44 18.50 56.83
C ARG A 11 10.91 17.16 56.28
N ILE A 12 11.00 16.13 57.11
CA ILE A 12 11.26 14.75 56.70
C ILE A 12 10.10 14.19 55.89
N GLU A 13 8.86 14.42 56.34
CA GLU A 13 7.66 14.01 55.59
C GLU A 13 7.58 14.69 54.23
N ARG A 14 7.82 16.00 54.14
CA ARG A 14 7.93 16.72 52.86
C ARG A 14 9.05 16.21 51.98
N TYR A 15 10.21 15.92 52.61
CA TYR A 15 11.36 15.37 51.89
C TYR A 15 11.07 13.95 51.38
N MET A 16 10.41 13.12 52.21
CA MET A 16 9.99 11.78 51.82
C MET A 16 8.89 11.82 50.72
N MET A 17 7.97 12.79 50.79
CA MET A 17 6.99 13.03 49.72
C MET A 17 7.64 13.51 48.41
N GLN A 18 8.71 14.30 48.51
CA GLN A 18 9.47 14.74 47.35
C GLN A 18 10.39 13.64 46.79
N MET A 19 10.85 12.73 47.65
CA MET A 19 11.63 11.55 47.28
C MET A 19 10.76 10.33 46.99
N ARG A 20 9.53 10.53 46.55
CA ARG A 20 8.72 9.40 46.10
C ARG A 20 9.52 8.50 45.17
N PRO A 21 9.42 7.21 45.39
CA PRO A 21 10.25 6.27 44.69
C PRO A 21 9.94 6.33 43.16
N VAL A 22 10.96 6.14 42.43
CA VAL A 22 11.07 5.91 41.01
C VAL A 22 9.74 5.79 40.30
N LEU A 23 9.41 6.76 39.43
CA LEU A 23 8.31 6.65 38.48
C LEU A 23 8.50 5.40 37.62
N SER A 24 7.52 4.49 37.65
CA SER A 24 7.56 3.26 36.87
C SER A 24 7.28 3.54 35.38
N LYS A 25 8.30 4.02 34.68
CA LYS A 25 8.18 4.43 33.26
C LYS A 25 7.65 3.32 32.36
N LYS A 26 7.99 2.04 32.62
CA LYS A 26 7.50 0.87 31.87
C LYS A 26 6.00 0.59 32.02
N ALA A 27 5.35 1.14 33.03
CA ALA A 27 3.91 0.98 33.25
C ALA A 27 3.08 2.07 32.60
N LEU A 28 3.72 3.16 32.15
CA LEU A 28 3.06 4.24 31.42
C LEU A 28 2.70 3.77 30.03
N PHE A 29 1.42 3.87 29.65
CA PHE A 29 0.99 3.37 28.35
C PHE A 29 -0.31 4.02 27.88
N SER A 30 -0.36 4.33 26.60
CA SER A 30 -1.52 4.57 25.75
C SER A 30 -1.10 4.39 24.30
N ASP A 31 -1.94 3.82 23.45
CA ASP A 31 -1.62 3.55 22.04
C ASP A 31 -2.68 4.08 21.06
N GLY A 32 -3.77 4.66 21.58
CA GLY A 32 -4.87 5.16 20.77
C GLY A 32 -5.77 4.09 20.17
N THR A 33 -5.61 2.82 20.55
CA THR A 33 -6.55 1.73 20.20
C THR A 33 -7.86 1.84 20.96
N LYS A 34 -8.83 0.98 20.63
CA LYS A 34 -10.16 0.93 21.32
C LYS A 34 -10.08 0.78 22.84
N ASP A 35 -8.98 0.23 23.36
CA ASP A 35 -8.77 0.09 24.80
C ASP A 35 -8.38 1.41 25.47
N TYR A 36 -7.81 2.34 24.70
CA TYR A 36 -7.31 3.64 25.15
C TYR A 36 -8.01 4.84 24.52
N ARG A 37 -8.85 4.61 23.52
CA ARG A 37 -9.66 5.66 22.87
C ARG A 37 -11.04 5.12 22.49
N SER A 38 -12.10 5.81 22.88
CA SER A 38 -13.47 5.40 22.56
C SER A 38 -14.32 6.62 22.15
N PRO A 39 -14.91 6.61 20.95
CA PRO A 39 -14.75 5.62 19.88
C PRO A 39 -13.32 5.59 19.32
N ALA A 40 -12.90 4.43 18.78
CA ALA A 40 -11.55 4.28 18.22
C ALA A 40 -11.38 5.08 16.91
N GLU A 41 -12.41 5.18 16.10
CA GLU A 41 -12.49 5.95 14.86
C GLU A 41 -13.65 6.96 14.96
N PRO A 42 -13.41 8.09 15.60
CA PRO A 42 -14.46 9.06 15.85
C PRO A 42 -14.79 9.89 14.60
N ARG A 43 -16.02 10.34 14.52
CA ARG A 43 -16.47 11.30 13.51
C ARG A 43 -16.25 12.73 13.96
N GLU A 44 -16.45 13.67 13.06
CA GLU A 44 -16.51 15.09 13.41
C GLU A 44 -17.57 15.34 14.50
N ASN A 45 -17.23 16.22 15.42
CA ASN A 45 -18.07 16.59 16.55
C ASN A 45 -18.41 15.45 17.52
N ASP A 46 -17.72 14.32 17.45
CA ASP A 46 -17.86 13.28 18.46
C ASP A 46 -17.20 13.67 19.79
N LYS A 47 -17.76 13.15 20.87
CA LYS A 47 -17.10 13.10 22.17
C LYS A 47 -16.20 11.86 22.23
N VAL A 48 -14.95 12.07 22.56
CA VAL A 48 -13.94 11.01 22.61
C VAL A 48 -13.37 10.89 24.01
N THR A 49 -13.45 9.69 24.59
CA THR A 49 -12.77 9.35 25.83
C THR A 49 -11.36 8.86 25.53
N ILE A 50 -10.36 9.54 26.06
CA ILE A 50 -8.95 9.14 25.97
C ILE A 50 -8.51 8.58 27.32
N ARG A 51 -7.85 7.42 27.30
CA ARG A 51 -7.34 6.71 28.50
C ARG A 51 -5.81 6.67 28.50
N PHE A 52 -5.27 6.62 29.73
CA PHE A 52 -3.85 6.45 29.97
C PHE A 52 -3.63 5.54 31.18
N ARG A 53 -2.70 4.61 31.07
CA ARG A 53 -2.36 3.62 32.10
C ARG A 53 -1.09 4.01 32.84
N THR A 54 -1.09 3.80 34.16
CA THR A 54 0.10 3.96 35.02
C THR A 54 0.23 2.74 35.95
N LYS A 55 1.35 2.59 36.63
CA LYS A 55 1.42 1.64 37.75
C LYS A 55 0.50 2.12 38.89
N ARG A 56 -0.11 1.18 39.59
CA ARG A 56 -1.00 1.44 40.72
C ARG A 56 -0.33 2.31 41.78
N ASP A 57 -1.04 3.35 42.22
CA ASP A 57 -0.65 4.31 43.26
C ASP A 57 0.76 4.93 43.06
N ASN A 58 1.21 5.03 41.80
CA ASN A 58 2.56 5.51 41.49
C ASN A 58 2.60 6.94 40.90
N VAL A 59 1.46 7.50 40.49
CA VAL A 59 1.38 8.78 39.78
C VAL A 59 0.40 9.72 40.51
N ASP A 60 0.80 10.97 40.71
CA ASP A 60 -0.07 11.98 41.32
C ASP A 60 -0.99 12.66 40.34
N MET A 61 -0.52 12.92 39.11
CA MET A 61 -1.30 13.62 38.08
C MET A 61 -0.93 13.13 36.70
N VAL A 62 -1.99 12.96 35.89
CA VAL A 62 -1.87 12.77 34.44
C VAL A 62 -2.61 13.90 33.75
N TRP A 63 -2.01 14.46 32.72
CA TRP A 63 -2.57 15.51 31.88
C TRP A 63 -2.59 15.09 30.43
N LEU A 64 -3.72 15.30 29.76
CA LEU A 64 -3.79 15.35 28.31
C LEU A 64 -3.41 16.76 27.88
N CYS A 65 -2.44 16.88 27.02
CA CYS A 65 -1.94 18.15 26.47
C CYS A 65 -2.14 18.17 24.96
N SER A 66 -2.79 19.21 24.45
CA SER A 66 -2.85 19.55 23.01
C SER A 66 -2.13 20.86 22.77
N ARG A 67 -2.05 21.32 21.51
CA ARG A 67 -1.50 22.64 21.18
C ARG A 67 -2.23 23.78 21.91
N GLU A 68 -3.53 23.66 22.12
CA GLU A 68 -4.37 24.72 22.64
C GLU A 68 -4.70 24.58 24.11
N LYS A 69 -4.72 23.36 24.62
CA LYS A 69 -5.31 23.09 25.94
C LYS A 69 -4.57 21.97 26.68
N LYS A 70 -4.55 22.16 28.02
CA LYS A 70 -4.08 21.14 28.94
C LYS A 70 -5.23 20.75 29.87
N GLN A 71 -5.59 19.47 29.91
CA GLN A 71 -6.70 18.96 30.71
C GLN A 71 -6.20 17.90 31.69
N ARG A 72 -6.59 18.03 32.95
CA ARG A 72 -6.27 17.03 33.99
C ARG A 72 -7.15 15.80 33.75
N MET A 73 -6.53 14.64 33.68
CA MET A 73 -7.23 13.36 33.60
C MET A 73 -7.64 12.89 34.99
N LYS A 74 -8.76 12.19 35.09
CA LYS A 74 -9.28 11.61 36.33
C LYS A 74 -8.94 10.13 36.37
N ARG A 75 -8.51 9.62 37.55
CA ARG A 75 -8.43 8.17 37.76
C ARG A 75 -9.84 7.61 37.77
N THR A 76 -10.14 6.73 36.81
CA THR A 76 -11.48 6.16 36.60
C THR A 76 -11.54 4.68 36.94
N GLU A 77 -10.40 3.98 36.91
CA GLU A 77 -10.33 2.54 37.17
C GLU A 77 -8.99 2.17 37.79
N THR A 78 -9.00 1.18 38.68
CA THR A 78 -7.81 0.46 39.14
C THR A 78 -8.04 -1.02 38.86
N LYS A 79 -7.18 -1.64 38.09
CA LYS A 79 -7.28 -3.07 37.71
C LYS A 79 -5.91 -3.71 37.79
N TRP A 80 -5.80 -4.76 38.61
CA TRP A 80 -4.54 -5.43 38.93
C TRP A 80 -3.50 -4.43 39.48
N ASP A 81 -2.33 -4.36 38.83
CA ASP A 81 -1.22 -3.48 39.19
C ASP A 81 -1.23 -2.11 38.51
N PHE A 82 -2.36 -1.73 37.91
CA PHE A 82 -2.48 -0.51 37.10
C PHE A 82 -3.63 0.40 37.51
N ASP A 83 -3.36 1.71 37.43
CA ASP A 83 -4.38 2.76 37.47
C ASP A 83 -4.62 3.28 36.06
N TYR A 84 -5.89 3.51 35.74
CA TYR A 84 -6.32 4.08 34.45
C TYR A 84 -6.90 5.47 34.68
N TYR A 85 -6.39 6.41 33.92
CA TYR A 85 -6.84 7.79 33.90
C TYR A 85 -7.60 8.07 32.62
N SER A 86 -8.68 8.83 32.68
CA SER A 86 -9.51 9.16 31.51
C SER A 86 -9.85 10.64 31.48
N VAL A 87 -10.07 11.15 30.28
CA VAL A 87 -10.61 12.47 30.01
C VAL A 87 -11.49 12.41 28.75
N GLU A 88 -12.60 13.15 28.76
CA GLU A 88 -13.44 13.35 27.59
C GLU A 88 -13.05 14.64 26.89
N ILE A 89 -12.91 14.58 25.57
CA ILE A 89 -12.67 15.72 24.69
C ILE A 89 -13.80 15.81 23.65
N GLN A 90 -14.08 17.02 23.20
CA GLN A 90 -14.94 17.28 22.07
C GLN A 90 -14.05 17.50 20.83
N LEU A 91 -14.24 16.70 19.77
CA LEU A 91 -13.55 16.91 18.49
C LEU A 91 -14.22 18.03 17.69
N GLY A 92 -13.45 18.65 16.80
CA GLY A 92 -13.92 19.46 15.68
C GLY A 92 -13.82 18.70 14.36
N SER A 93 -13.64 19.42 13.26
CA SER A 93 -13.37 18.88 11.93
C SER A 93 -11.86 18.65 11.68
N GLU A 94 -11.02 19.40 12.38
CA GLU A 94 -9.57 19.38 12.16
C GLU A 94 -8.87 18.25 12.91
N PRO A 95 -7.72 17.75 12.41
CA PRO A 95 -6.91 16.76 13.11
C PRO A 95 -6.52 17.24 14.52
N PHE A 96 -6.75 16.39 15.51
CA PHE A 96 -6.48 16.69 16.92
C PHE A 96 -5.19 16.01 17.38
N PHE A 97 -4.15 16.83 17.68
CA PHE A 97 -2.85 16.38 18.12
C PHE A 97 -2.72 16.48 19.63
N TYR A 98 -2.20 15.41 20.30
CA TYR A 98 -2.05 15.37 21.73
C TYR A 98 -0.89 14.48 22.23
N TYR A 99 -0.50 14.71 23.45
CA TYR A 99 0.47 13.92 24.21
C TYR A 99 0.08 13.92 25.70
N PHE A 100 0.74 13.10 26.50
CA PHE A 100 0.46 13.07 27.94
C PHE A 100 1.63 13.67 28.72
N LYS A 101 1.32 14.40 29.80
CA LYS A 101 2.27 14.80 30.84
C LYS A 101 1.92 14.05 32.12
N VAL A 102 2.92 13.40 32.73
CA VAL A 102 2.81 12.60 33.95
C VAL A 102 3.64 13.23 35.03
N VAL A 103 3.10 13.38 36.24
CA VAL A 103 3.75 13.99 37.36
C VAL A 103 3.68 13.09 38.60
N THR A 104 4.81 12.89 39.29
CA THR A 104 4.88 12.21 40.58
C THR A 104 5.91 12.90 41.48
N GLY A 105 5.45 13.54 42.57
CA GLY A 105 6.29 14.40 43.40
C GLY A 105 6.91 15.55 42.58
N ILE A 106 8.25 15.60 42.56
CA ILE A 106 9.02 16.57 41.78
C ILE A 106 9.38 16.04 40.37
N LEU A 107 9.08 14.76 40.07
CA LEU A 107 9.41 14.15 38.81
C LEU A 107 8.29 14.44 37.83
N GLU A 108 8.65 14.79 36.59
CA GLU A 108 7.73 14.88 35.46
C GLU A 108 8.35 14.22 34.26
N CYS A 109 7.49 13.62 33.44
CA CYS A 109 7.84 13.10 32.12
C CYS A 109 6.69 13.30 31.16
N TYR A 110 6.99 13.09 29.91
CA TYR A 110 6.05 13.18 28.81
C TYR A 110 5.92 11.83 28.13
N TYR A 111 4.75 11.54 27.59
CA TYR A 111 4.47 10.31 26.85
C TYR A 111 3.83 10.66 25.52
N ASP A 112 4.45 10.23 24.46
CA ASP A 112 3.99 10.34 23.08
C ASP A 112 3.96 8.97 22.42
N ARG A 113 3.73 8.88 21.12
CA ARG A 113 3.66 7.61 20.37
C ARG A 113 4.97 6.83 20.38
N TYR A 114 6.10 7.49 20.56
CA TYR A 114 7.40 6.82 20.71
C TYR A 114 7.63 6.27 22.12
N GLY A 115 6.89 6.77 23.12
CA GLY A 115 6.97 6.36 24.51
C GLY A 115 7.32 7.49 25.46
N VAL A 116 8.05 7.16 26.55
CA VAL A 116 8.38 8.10 27.63
C VAL A 116 9.59 8.97 27.28
N ASN A 117 9.44 10.30 27.48
CA ASN A 117 10.45 11.32 27.15
C ASN A 117 10.56 12.37 28.26
N ASP A 118 11.64 13.13 28.25
CA ASP A 118 11.89 14.23 29.21
C ASP A 118 11.29 15.57 28.71
N LYS A 119 10.90 15.66 27.44
CA LYS A 119 10.25 16.82 26.82
C LYS A 119 9.23 16.39 25.75
N PRO A 120 8.23 17.21 25.44
CA PRO A 120 7.31 16.95 24.32
C PRO A 120 8.06 16.96 22.99
N ARG A 121 7.66 16.06 22.07
CA ARG A 121 8.22 15.94 20.71
C ARG A 121 7.07 15.92 19.73
N GLU A 122 6.90 17.01 18.99
CA GLU A 122 5.72 17.24 18.15
C GLU A 122 5.59 16.19 17.04
N GLU A 123 6.70 15.72 16.49
CA GLU A 123 6.75 14.67 15.47
C GLU A 123 6.16 13.32 15.92
N TYR A 124 6.03 13.11 17.25
CA TYR A 124 5.50 11.88 17.83
C TYR A 124 4.16 12.06 18.56
N TYR A 125 3.50 13.20 18.42
CA TYR A 125 2.19 13.37 19.04
C TYR A 125 1.19 12.35 18.50
N PHE A 126 0.29 11.91 19.35
CA PHE A 126 -0.90 11.19 18.91
C PHE A 126 -1.73 12.12 18.03
N CYS A 127 -2.35 11.56 17.00
CA CYS A 127 -3.25 12.28 16.11
C CYS A 127 -4.57 11.54 15.99
N ILE A 128 -5.67 12.26 16.11
CA ILE A 128 -7.01 11.80 15.76
C ILE A 128 -7.43 12.60 14.54
N VAL A 129 -7.74 11.90 13.46
CA VAL A 129 -8.34 12.49 12.26
C VAL A 129 -9.83 12.17 12.28
N PRO A 130 -10.71 13.18 12.53
CA PRO A 130 -12.15 12.94 12.59
C PRO A 130 -12.68 12.43 11.25
N GLY A 131 -13.51 11.38 11.29
CA GLY A 131 -14.09 10.78 10.08
C GLY A 131 -13.18 9.80 9.33
N PHE A 132 -11.92 9.70 9.72
CA PHE A 132 -11.02 8.70 9.13
C PHE A 132 -11.25 7.32 9.74
N SER A 133 -11.68 6.39 8.91
CA SER A 133 -11.82 4.97 9.26
C SER A 133 -11.27 4.09 8.12
N THR A 134 -10.82 2.90 8.49
CA THR A 134 -10.41 1.87 7.54
C THR A 134 -11.42 0.71 7.58
N PRO A 135 -11.58 -0.05 6.48
CA PRO A 135 -12.52 -1.17 6.45
C PRO A 135 -12.21 -2.20 7.54
N GLU A 136 -13.25 -2.63 8.28
CA GLU A 136 -13.10 -3.56 9.41
C GLU A 136 -12.47 -4.90 8.99
N TRP A 137 -12.81 -5.41 7.80
CA TRP A 137 -12.26 -6.66 7.29
C TRP A 137 -10.75 -6.61 7.08
N ALA A 138 -10.18 -5.42 6.81
CA ALA A 138 -8.75 -5.25 6.56
C ALA A 138 -7.92 -5.16 7.84
N LYS A 139 -8.57 -4.89 9.00
CA LYS A 139 -7.89 -4.72 10.28
C LYS A 139 -7.44 -6.06 10.85
N GLY A 140 -6.14 -6.31 10.85
CA GLY A 140 -5.54 -7.55 11.34
C GLY A 140 -5.62 -8.71 10.35
N ALA A 141 -6.13 -8.50 9.13
CA ALA A 141 -6.25 -9.54 8.12
C ALA A 141 -4.89 -10.04 7.62
N VAL A 142 -4.76 -11.34 7.41
CA VAL A 142 -3.56 -11.95 6.85
C VAL A 142 -3.63 -11.88 5.33
N MET A 143 -2.72 -11.10 4.73
CA MET A 143 -2.65 -10.92 3.28
C MET A 143 -1.54 -11.75 2.67
N TYR A 144 -1.82 -12.38 1.52
CA TYR A 144 -0.84 -13.12 0.74
C TYR A 144 -0.67 -12.47 -0.62
N GLN A 145 0.56 -12.03 -0.94
CA GLN A 145 0.89 -11.45 -2.24
C GLN A 145 1.17 -12.57 -3.25
N ILE A 146 0.56 -12.48 -4.42
CA ILE A 146 0.69 -13.45 -5.50
C ILE A 146 1.22 -12.77 -6.77
N LEU A 147 2.44 -13.14 -7.18
CA LEU A 147 2.92 -12.98 -8.55
C LEU A 147 2.39 -14.16 -9.36
N VAL A 148 1.33 -13.94 -10.12
CA VAL A 148 0.53 -15.03 -10.73
C VAL A 148 1.38 -15.95 -11.59
N ASP A 149 2.22 -15.41 -12.47
CA ASP A 149 3.12 -16.20 -13.34
C ASP A 149 3.99 -17.21 -12.56
N ARG A 150 4.26 -16.95 -11.26
CA ARG A 150 5.15 -17.74 -10.42
C ARG A 150 4.43 -18.50 -9.31
N PHE A 151 3.10 -18.64 -9.38
CA PHE A 151 2.34 -19.27 -8.32
C PHE A 151 1.96 -20.73 -8.65
N TYR A 152 1.14 -20.95 -9.66
CA TYR A 152 0.73 -22.29 -10.10
C TYR A 152 0.09 -22.23 -11.49
N ASN A 153 0.50 -23.10 -12.41
CA ASN A 153 -0.09 -23.24 -13.73
C ASN A 153 -1.30 -24.18 -13.66
N GLY A 154 -2.48 -23.62 -13.83
CA GLY A 154 -3.76 -24.36 -13.82
C GLY A 154 -4.32 -24.64 -15.21
N ASN A 155 -3.90 -23.83 -16.21
CA ASN A 155 -4.36 -23.94 -17.60
C ASN A 155 -3.23 -23.69 -18.61
N PRO A 156 -2.40 -24.69 -18.90
CA PRO A 156 -1.27 -24.54 -19.84
C PRO A 156 -1.63 -24.08 -21.26
N ALA A 157 -2.92 -24.11 -21.64
CA ALA A 157 -3.35 -23.62 -22.96
C ALA A 157 -3.24 -22.09 -23.08
N GLY A 158 -3.22 -21.38 -21.96
CA GLY A 158 -3.05 -19.93 -21.90
C GLY A 158 -1.60 -19.46 -21.84
N ASP A 159 -0.63 -20.34 -21.68
CA ASP A 159 0.77 -19.98 -21.48
C ASP A 159 1.32 -19.10 -22.61
N VAL A 160 2.19 -18.16 -22.23
CA VAL A 160 3.01 -17.41 -23.20
C VAL A 160 4.01 -18.38 -23.83
N LEU A 161 4.08 -18.37 -25.15
CA LEU A 161 4.89 -19.31 -25.93
C LEU A 161 6.31 -18.78 -26.15
N ASP A 162 7.23 -19.69 -26.48
CA ASP A 162 8.57 -19.33 -26.95
C ASP A 162 8.45 -18.51 -28.24
N GLY A 163 9.05 -17.30 -28.23
CA GLY A 163 9.02 -16.41 -29.38
C GLY A 163 7.64 -15.89 -29.76
N GLU A 164 6.69 -15.84 -28.84
CA GLU A 164 5.36 -15.31 -29.12
C GLU A 164 5.43 -13.84 -29.54
N TYR A 165 6.29 -13.05 -28.89
CA TYR A 165 6.61 -11.66 -29.26
C TYR A 165 8.03 -11.32 -28.78
N TYR A 166 8.52 -10.13 -29.14
CA TYR A 166 9.81 -9.59 -28.74
C TYR A 166 9.63 -8.51 -27.67
N TYR A 167 10.35 -8.65 -26.54
CA TYR A 167 10.27 -7.68 -25.43
C TYR A 167 11.62 -7.58 -24.72
N VAL A 168 12.06 -6.36 -24.41
CA VAL A 168 13.31 -6.04 -23.70
C VAL A 168 14.48 -6.94 -24.16
N ASP A 169 14.98 -6.64 -25.36
CA ASP A 169 16.17 -7.27 -25.97
C ASP A 169 16.09 -8.79 -26.27
N GLY A 170 14.89 -9.37 -26.29
CA GLY A 170 14.75 -10.77 -26.65
C GLY A 170 13.33 -11.24 -26.90
N PRO A 171 13.18 -12.43 -27.53
CA PRO A 171 11.89 -13.09 -27.63
C PRO A 171 11.43 -13.59 -26.26
N THR A 172 10.12 -13.75 -26.10
CA THR A 172 9.53 -14.43 -24.95
C THR A 172 10.00 -15.87 -24.84
N LYS A 173 10.04 -16.38 -23.61
CA LYS A 173 10.46 -17.74 -23.31
C LYS A 173 9.53 -18.37 -22.28
N HIS A 174 9.01 -19.55 -22.64
CA HIS A 174 8.30 -20.40 -21.69
C HIS A 174 9.30 -21.23 -20.86
N VAL A 175 9.08 -21.30 -19.55
CA VAL A 175 9.93 -22.05 -18.61
C VAL A 175 9.19 -23.29 -18.14
N GLU A 176 9.48 -24.43 -18.77
CA GLU A 176 8.84 -25.71 -18.42
C GLU A 176 9.23 -26.22 -17.03
N ASN A 177 10.48 -26.01 -16.63
CA ASN A 177 11.00 -26.51 -15.36
C ASN A 177 10.81 -25.45 -14.25
N TRP A 178 9.80 -25.60 -13.43
CA TRP A 178 9.52 -24.72 -12.28
C TRP A 178 10.61 -24.68 -11.21
N ALA A 179 11.54 -25.63 -11.21
CA ALA A 179 12.72 -25.60 -10.32
C ALA A 179 13.88 -24.76 -10.91
N HIS A 180 13.72 -24.23 -12.12
CA HIS A 180 14.68 -23.30 -12.69
C HIS A 180 14.65 -21.98 -11.90
N CYS A 181 15.81 -21.50 -11.47
CA CYS A 181 15.92 -20.20 -10.79
C CYS A 181 16.10 -19.09 -11.85
N PRO A 182 15.25 -18.05 -11.85
CA PRO A 182 15.40 -16.93 -12.76
C PRO A 182 16.80 -16.30 -12.64
N GLN A 183 17.39 -15.94 -13.78
CA GLN A 183 18.70 -15.31 -13.83
C GLN A 183 18.56 -13.83 -14.14
N GLY A 184 18.99 -12.96 -13.23
CA GLY A 184 18.91 -11.52 -13.40
C GLY A 184 17.47 -11.00 -13.55
N ILE A 185 17.29 -9.91 -14.29
CA ILE A 185 15.95 -9.34 -14.59
C ILE A 185 15.37 -10.09 -15.80
N SER A 186 14.63 -11.17 -15.55
CA SER A 186 14.05 -12.03 -16.58
C SER A 186 12.59 -11.71 -16.88
N VAL A 187 12.30 -10.47 -17.32
CA VAL A 187 10.94 -9.96 -17.54
C VAL A 187 10.15 -10.69 -18.63
N ARG A 188 10.84 -11.45 -19.50
CA ARG A 188 10.26 -12.19 -20.62
C ARG A 188 10.27 -13.73 -20.44
N GLU A 189 10.68 -14.22 -19.27
CA GLU A 189 10.62 -15.65 -18.92
C GLU A 189 9.32 -15.92 -18.16
N PHE A 190 8.43 -16.73 -18.74
CA PHE A 190 7.12 -17.05 -18.23
C PHE A 190 7.06 -18.48 -17.72
N TYR A 191 6.57 -18.67 -16.50
CA TYR A 191 6.38 -19.99 -15.87
C TYR A 191 4.94 -20.49 -16.06
N GLY A 192 4.07 -19.66 -16.61
CA GLY A 192 2.70 -20.03 -16.95
C GLY A 192 1.73 -20.10 -15.79
N GLY A 193 2.06 -19.52 -14.62
CA GLY A 193 1.07 -19.39 -13.56
C GLY A 193 -0.09 -18.51 -13.98
N ASP A 194 -1.31 -18.90 -13.57
CA ASP A 194 -2.57 -18.30 -14.02
C ASP A 194 -3.63 -18.24 -12.90
N LEU A 195 -4.75 -17.57 -13.14
CA LEU A 195 -5.86 -17.46 -12.20
C LEU A 195 -6.56 -18.81 -11.95
N GLU A 196 -6.55 -19.73 -12.93
CA GLU A 196 -7.05 -21.08 -12.74
C GLU A 196 -6.17 -21.84 -11.72
N GLY A 197 -4.86 -21.66 -11.80
CA GLY A 197 -3.92 -22.20 -10.82
C GLY A 197 -4.17 -21.66 -9.41
N VAL A 198 -4.42 -20.35 -9.30
CA VAL A 198 -4.80 -19.75 -8.00
C VAL A 198 -6.13 -20.35 -7.53
N ARG A 199 -7.13 -20.47 -8.41
CA ARG A 199 -8.43 -21.08 -8.10
C ARG A 199 -8.29 -22.49 -7.52
N GLN A 200 -7.44 -23.32 -8.12
CA GLN A 200 -7.16 -24.68 -7.65
C GLN A 200 -6.45 -24.72 -6.30
N LYS A 201 -5.91 -23.62 -5.82
CA LYS A 201 -5.21 -23.48 -4.53
C LYS A 201 -5.99 -22.71 -3.46
N LEU A 202 -7.26 -22.35 -3.71
CA LEU A 202 -8.05 -21.58 -2.74
C LEU A 202 -8.25 -22.30 -1.42
N ASP A 203 -8.50 -23.63 -1.44
CA ASP A 203 -8.61 -24.44 -0.21
C ASP A 203 -7.29 -24.42 0.59
N TYR A 204 -6.15 -24.58 -0.10
CA TYR A 204 -4.82 -24.50 0.53
C TYR A 204 -4.58 -23.12 1.16
N LEU A 205 -4.92 -22.04 0.47
CA LEU A 205 -4.76 -20.67 0.99
C LEU A 205 -5.67 -20.44 2.21
N GLN A 206 -6.91 -20.95 2.17
CA GLN A 206 -7.84 -20.88 3.29
C GLN A 206 -7.33 -21.69 4.50
N GLU A 207 -6.83 -22.92 4.29
CA GLU A 207 -6.23 -23.76 5.35
C GLU A 207 -4.98 -23.09 5.95
N LEU A 208 -4.21 -22.34 5.15
CA LEU A 208 -3.06 -21.57 5.62
C LEU A 208 -3.49 -20.35 6.47
N GLY A 209 -4.77 -20.03 6.50
CA GLY A 209 -5.32 -18.89 7.25
C GLY A 209 -5.22 -17.56 6.51
N ILE A 210 -5.11 -17.57 5.18
CA ILE A 210 -5.11 -16.37 4.37
C ILE A 210 -6.53 -15.79 4.29
N GLU A 211 -6.63 -14.48 4.51
CA GLU A 211 -7.89 -13.74 4.48
C GLU A 211 -7.98 -12.80 3.27
N VAL A 212 -6.83 -12.42 2.71
CA VAL A 212 -6.78 -11.49 1.57
C VAL A 212 -5.73 -11.94 0.55
N LEU A 213 -6.13 -12.01 -0.71
CA LEU A 213 -5.23 -12.20 -1.84
C LEU A 213 -4.89 -10.83 -2.43
N TYR A 214 -3.63 -10.42 -2.33
CA TYR A 214 -3.11 -9.27 -3.05
C TYR A 214 -2.37 -9.76 -4.28
N PHE A 215 -2.86 -9.39 -5.46
CA PHE A 215 -2.23 -9.75 -6.72
C PHE A 215 -1.26 -8.66 -7.20
N ASN A 216 -0.04 -9.05 -7.62
CA ASN A 216 0.72 -8.24 -8.56
C ASN A 216 -0.15 -7.93 -9.79
N PRO A 217 0.17 -6.92 -10.61
CA PRO A 217 -0.72 -6.51 -11.68
C PRO A 217 -1.25 -7.67 -12.53
N LEU A 218 -2.54 -7.64 -12.86
CA LEU A 218 -3.23 -8.65 -13.66
C LEU A 218 -3.68 -8.15 -15.04
N PHE A 219 -3.56 -6.86 -15.28
CA PHE A 219 -3.99 -6.24 -16.53
C PHE A 219 -3.12 -6.68 -17.70
N VAL A 220 -3.65 -6.57 -18.93
CA VAL A 220 -2.89 -6.89 -20.15
C VAL A 220 -1.52 -6.23 -20.11
N SER A 221 -0.46 -7.00 -20.32
CA SER A 221 0.92 -6.53 -20.20
C SER A 221 1.91 -7.48 -20.88
N PRO A 222 2.99 -6.97 -21.50
CA PRO A 222 3.97 -7.81 -22.18
C PRO A 222 4.98 -8.48 -21.25
N SER A 223 5.10 -8.08 -19.98
CA SER A 223 6.01 -8.72 -19.04
C SER A 223 5.34 -9.74 -18.13
N ASN A 224 6.15 -10.61 -17.54
CA ASN A 224 5.68 -11.56 -16.52
C ASN A 224 5.23 -10.90 -15.22
N HIS A 225 5.81 -9.73 -14.86
CA HIS A 225 5.46 -8.98 -13.66
C HIS A 225 4.29 -8.00 -13.85
N LYS A 226 3.98 -7.63 -15.07
CA LYS A 226 2.82 -6.81 -15.51
C LYS A 226 2.75 -5.38 -14.97
N TYR A 227 3.87 -4.81 -14.46
CA TYR A 227 3.94 -3.39 -14.10
C TYR A 227 4.03 -2.44 -15.30
N ASP A 228 4.14 -2.95 -16.51
CA ASP A 228 4.13 -2.27 -17.80
C ASP A 228 2.77 -2.48 -18.50
N CYS A 229 1.71 -2.01 -17.85
CA CYS A 229 0.33 -2.22 -18.29
C CYS A 229 0.11 -1.77 -19.74
N GLN A 230 -0.56 -2.64 -20.52
CA GLN A 230 -0.93 -2.42 -21.91
C GLN A 230 -2.41 -2.02 -22.08
N ASP A 231 -3.29 -2.44 -21.18
CA ASP A 231 -4.70 -2.06 -21.16
C ASP A 231 -5.30 -2.24 -19.76
N TYR A 232 -5.71 -1.15 -19.10
CA TYR A 232 -6.34 -1.19 -17.77
C TYR A 232 -7.78 -1.68 -17.75
N ASP A 233 -8.41 -1.80 -18.91
CA ASP A 233 -9.81 -2.22 -18.99
C ASP A 233 -10.00 -3.74 -18.91
N TYR A 234 -8.91 -4.51 -19.09
CA TYR A 234 -9.02 -5.96 -19.23
C TYR A 234 -7.92 -6.69 -18.45
N ILE A 235 -8.34 -7.79 -17.82
CA ILE A 235 -7.42 -8.79 -17.28
C ILE A 235 -6.71 -9.47 -18.45
N ASP A 236 -5.41 -9.72 -18.30
CA ASP A 236 -4.60 -10.34 -19.35
C ASP A 236 -5.12 -11.74 -19.69
N PRO A 237 -5.43 -12.01 -20.97
CA PRO A 237 -5.90 -13.31 -21.40
C PRO A 237 -4.94 -14.46 -21.08
N HIS A 238 -3.64 -14.23 -21.06
CA HIS A 238 -2.63 -15.26 -20.74
C HIS A 238 -2.76 -15.77 -19.30
N VAL A 239 -3.16 -14.92 -18.35
CA VAL A 239 -3.37 -15.36 -16.96
C VAL A 239 -4.82 -15.67 -16.64
N SER A 240 -5.71 -15.60 -17.62
CA SER A 240 -7.16 -15.77 -17.43
C SER A 240 -7.78 -16.72 -18.44
N ASN A 241 -8.34 -16.22 -19.55
CA ASN A 241 -9.07 -17.05 -20.50
C ASN A 241 -8.90 -16.58 -21.95
N ILE A 242 -8.31 -17.44 -22.78
CA ILE A 242 -8.16 -17.25 -24.22
C ILE A 242 -9.22 -18.09 -24.93
N VAL A 243 -10.09 -17.49 -25.73
CA VAL A 243 -11.14 -18.16 -26.51
C VAL A 243 -10.89 -18.14 -28.02
N VAL A 244 -10.01 -17.23 -28.47
CA VAL A 244 -9.52 -17.14 -29.84
C VAL A 244 -7.99 -17.18 -29.80
N ASP A 245 -7.42 -18.26 -30.31
CA ASP A 245 -5.96 -18.49 -30.28
C ASP A 245 -5.47 -18.79 -31.71
N GLU A 246 -5.48 -17.77 -32.52
CA GLU A 246 -5.12 -17.83 -33.94
C GLU A 246 -3.85 -17.02 -34.21
N GLY A 247 -3.20 -17.34 -35.35
CA GLY A 247 -1.99 -16.67 -35.80
C GLY A 247 -0.71 -17.41 -35.45
N ALA A 248 0.38 -16.99 -36.05
CA ALA A 248 1.71 -17.52 -35.79
C ALA A 248 2.43 -16.74 -34.69
N VAL A 249 3.34 -17.39 -34.00
CA VAL A 249 4.34 -16.73 -33.16
C VAL A 249 5.30 -15.91 -34.03
N LEU A 250 6.08 -15.03 -33.41
CA LEU A 250 7.03 -14.20 -34.13
C LEU A 250 8.05 -15.06 -34.89
N PRO A 251 8.37 -14.78 -36.18
CA PRO A 251 9.40 -15.50 -36.91
C PRO A 251 10.74 -15.45 -36.21
N GLU A 252 11.52 -16.54 -36.29
CA GLU A 252 12.84 -16.63 -35.66
C GLU A 252 13.76 -15.47 -36.09
N GLY A 253 14.34 -14.77 -35.12
CA GLY A 253 15.20 -13.60 -35.34
C GLY A 253 14.45 -12.30 -35.66
N CYS A 254 13.13 -12.33 -35.83
CA CYS A 254 12.33 -11.13 -36.02
C CYS A 254 12.20 -10.35 -34.70
N LYS A 255 12.25 -9.01 -34.80
CA LYS A 255 12.04 -8.09 -33.66
C LYS A 255 10.82 -7.19 -33.85
N ASP A 256 10.15 -7.32 -34.97
CA ASP A 256 9.00 -6.51 -35.38
C ASP A 256 7.71 -7.17 -34.89
N ASN A 257 7.19 -6.65 -33.77
CA ASN A 257 5.98 -7.18 -33.13
C ASN A 257 4.70 -7.02 -33.97
N THR A 258 4.71 -6.26 -35.05
CA THR A 258 3.57 -6.24 -36.01
C THR A 258 3.36 -7.60 -36.68
N GLN A 259 4.39 -8.48 -36.66
CA GLN A 259 4.34 -9.84 -37.18
C GLN A 259 3.97 -10.89 -36.11
N ALA A 260 3.82 -10.49 -34.85
CA ALA A 260 3.46 -11.37 -33.74
C ALA A 260 1.92 -11.64 -33.74
N ALA A 261 1.42 -12.26 -34.82
CA ALA A 261 -0.02 -12.35 -35.07
C ALA A 261 -0.80 -13.04 -33.94
N ARG A 262 -0.21 -14.07 -33.32
CA ARG A 262 -0.83 -14.78 -32.19
C ARG A 262 -0.96 -13.87 -30.95
N TYR A 263 0.13 -13.21 -30.56
CA TYR A 263 0.13 -12.26 -29.45
C TYR A 263 -0.90 -11.15 -29.68
N ILE A 264 -0.89 -10.54 -30.87
CA ILE A 264 -1.86 -9.50 -31.24
C ILE A 264 -3.29 -10.03 -31.08
N THR A 265 -3.60 -11.20 -31.61
CA THR A 265 -4.92 -11.82 -31.46
C THR A 265 -5.28 -12.03 -29.98
N ARG A 266 -4.36 -12.59 -29.20
CA ARG A 266 -4.59 -12.88 -27.77
C ARG A 266 -4.92 -11.62 -26.99
N VAL A 267 -4.22 -10.49 -27.21
CA VAL A 267 -4.31 -9.27 -26.38
C VAL A 267 -5.13 -8.13 -26.97
N THR A 268 -5.61 -8.24 -28.22
CA THR A 268 -6.41 -7.17 -28.86
C THR A 268 -7.81 -7.63 -29.30
N ASP A 269 -8.04 -8.93 -29.49
CA ASP A 269 -9.36 -9.44 -29.84
C ASP A 269 -10.32 -9.29 -28.65
N LYS A 270 -11.39 -8.52 -28.87
CA LYS A 270 -12.37 -8.23 -27.80
C LYS A 270 -13.02 -9.48 -27.22
N ARG A 271 -13.12 -10.57 -27.99
CA ARG A 271 -13.66 -11.84 -27.47
C ARG A 271 -12.76 -12.41 -26.36
N ASN A 272 -11.44 -12.35 -26.52
CA ASN A 272 -10.49 -12.75 -25.49
C ASN A 272 -10.55 -11.82 -24.28
N LEU A 273 -10.53 -10.51 -24.53
CA LEU A 273 -10.54 -9.50 -23.48
C LEU A 273 -11.81 -9.58 -22.62
N GLU A 274 -12.98 -9.73 -23.26
CA GLU A 274 -14.27 -9.87 -22.56
C GLU A 274 -14.38 -11.22 -21.83
N ALA A 275 -13.89 -12.31 -22.44
CA ALA A 275 -13.86 -13.63 -21.81
C ALA A 275 -12.96 -13.63 -20.56
N SER A 276 -11.83 -12.93 -20.61
CA SER A 276 -10.93 -12.76 -19.47
C SER A 276 -11.58 -12.01 -18.32
N ASN A 277 -12.25 -10.91 -18.61
CA ASN A 277 -12.99 -10.15 -17.61
C ASN A 277 -14.15 -10.96 -17.01
N ALA A 278 -14.86 -11.71 -17.84
CA ALA A 278 -15.95 -12.57 -17.37
C ALA A 278 -15.45 -13.73 -16.48
N TYR A 279 -14.29 -14.30 -16.82
CA TYR A 279 -13.61 -15.29 -15.99
C TYR A 279 -13.22 -14.69 -14.65
N PHE A 280 -12.58 -13.52 -14.66
CA PHE A 280 -12.13 -12.84 -13.44
C PHE A 280 -13.30 -12.50 -12.51
N ALA A 281 -14.42 -12.04 -13.04
CA ALA A 281 -15.61 -11.78 -12.21
C ALA A 281 -16.06 -13.04 -11.45
N LYS A 282 -16.09 -14.21 -12.12
CA LYS A 282 -16.42 -15.50 -11.49
C LYS A 282 -15.35 -15.92 -10.48
N PHE A 283 -14.08 -15.70 -10.80
CA PHE A 283 -12.97 -15.99 -9.88
C PHE A 283 -13.11 -15.19 -8.59
N VAL A 284 -13.46 -13.89 -8.66
CA VAL A 284 -13.71 -13.06 -7.47
C VAL A 284 -14.87 -13.60 -6.64
N GLU A 285 -15.99 -14.02 -7.29
CA GLU A 285 -17.11 -14.64 -6.59
C GLU A 285 -16.69 -15.91 -5.84
N GLU A 286 -15.82 -16.73 -6.43
CA GLU A 286 -15.33 -17.97 -5.82
C GLU A 286 -14.37 -17.67 -4.64
N VAL A 287 -13.48 -16.69 -4.78
CA VAL A 287 -12.62 -16.23 -3.67
C VAL A 287 -13.47 -15.71 -2.49
N HIS A 288 -14.50 -14.94 -2.78
CA HIS A 288 -15.44 -14.47 -1.74
C HIS A 288 -16.21 -15.63 -1.09
N ALA A 289 -16.57 -16.65 -1.85
CA ALA A 289 -17.23 -17.85 -1.29
C ALA A 289 -16.34 -18.64 -0.32
N HIS A 290 -14.99 -18.56 -0.50
CA HIS A 290 -14.01 -19.10 0.46
C HIS A 290 -13.76 -18.14 1.65
N GLY A 291 -14.49 -17.03 1.75
CA GLY A 291 -14.34 -16.04 2.84
C GLY A 291 -13.13 -15.14 2.72
N MET A 292 -12.41 -15.18 1.61
CA MET A 292 -11.24 -14.33 1.34
C MET A 292 -11.62 -13.06 0.55
N LYS A 293 -10.73 -12.09 0.56
CA LYS A 293 -10.83 -10.79 -0.12
C LYS A 293 -9.78 -10.65 -1.21
N ILE A 294 -9.98 -9.72 -2.16
CA ILE A 294 -9.05 -9.46 -3.26
C ILE A 294 -8.64 -8.00 -3.31
N ILE A 295 -7.33 -7.76 -3.45
CA ILE A 295 -6.74 -6.45 -3.74
C ILE A 295 -6.03 -6.54 -5.10
N LEU A 296 -6.36 -5.61 -6.01
CA LEU A 296 -5.66 -5.44 -7.29
C LEU A 296 -4.54 -4.41 -7.17
N ASP A 297 -3.51 -4.58 -8.01
CA ASP A 297 -2.42 -3.61 -8.16
C ASP A 297 -2.73 -2.58 -9.24
N GLY A 298 -2.74 -1.32 -8.87
CA GLY A 298 -3.00 -0.18 -9.73
C GLY A 298 -1.72 0.55 -10.10
N VAL A 299 -1.18 0.27 -11.27
CA VAL A 299 0.02 0.93 -11.82
C VAL A 299 -0.42 2.18 -12.59
N PHE A 300 -0.64 3.28 -11.88
CA PHE A 300 -1.22 4.50 -12.47
C PHE A 300 -0.21 5.63 -12.68
N ASN A 301 1.02 5.52 -12.18
CA ASN A 301 2.07 6.50 -12.44
C ASN A 301 2.60 6.45 -13.88
N HIS A 302 2.64 5.26 -14.47
CA HIS A 302 3.13 4.98 -15.82
C HIS A 302 2.33 3.85 -16.44
N CYS A 303 2.47 3.65 -17.74
CA CYS A 303 1.97 2.46 -18.43
C CYS A 303 3.12 1.72 -19.12
N GLY A 304 2.81 0.69 -19.88
CA GLY A 304 3.79 0.02 -20.76
C GLY A 304 3.94 0.72 -22.10
N SER A 305 5.07 0.55 -22.77
CA SER A 305 5.28 1.04 -24.13
C SER A 305 4.35 0.38 -25.17
N PHE A 306 3.83 -0.81 -24.84
CA PHE A 306 2.84 -1.56 -25.64
C PHE A 306 1.41 -1.03 -25.47
N HIS A 307 1.18 -0.11 -24.53
CA HIS A 307 -0.16 0.37 -24.18
C HIS A 307 -0.86 0.97 -25.42
N LYS A 308 -2.16 0.64 -25.59
CA LYS A 308 -2.99 1.14 -26.70
C LYS A 308 -2.98 2.66 -26.89
N TRP A 309 -2.70 3.43 -25.83
CA TRP A 309 -2.59 4.88 -25.90
C TRP A 309 -1.30 5.37 -26.56
N LEU A 310 -0.20 4.63 -26.37
CA LEU A 310 1.09 4.96 -26.99
C LEU A 310 1.31 4.19 -28.28
N ASP A 311 1.08 2.89 -28.25
CA ASP A 311 1.23 1.91 -29.35
C ASP A 311 2.60 1.98 -30.02
N ARG A 312 3.68 1.99 -29.22
CA ARG A 312 5.06 2.02 -29.71
C ARG A 312 5.36 0.83 -30.62
N GLU A 313 4.76 -0.33 -30.32
CA GLU A 313 4.97 -1.56 -31.09
C GLU A 313 4.00 -1.72 -32.25
N LYS A 314 3.10 -0.75 -32.48
CA LYS A 314 2.11 -0.73 -33.56
C LYS A 314 1.19 -1.97 -33.61
N LEU A 315 0.85 -2.48 -32.44
CA LEU A 315 -0.01 -3.66 -32.29
C LEU A 315 -1.47 -3.36 -32.63
N TYR A 316 -1.91 -2.12 -32.37
CA TYR A 316 -3.29 -1.67 -32.50
C TYR A 316 -3.57 -0.94 -33.83
N GLU A 317 -2.52 -0.47 -34.52
CA GLU A 317 -2.65 0.35 -35.71
C GLU A 317 -3.51 -0.29 -36.83
N GLN A 318 -3.42 -1.62 -36.96
CA GLN A 318 -4.16 -2.38 -37.96
C GLN A 318 -5.42 -3.07 -37.42
N GLN A 319 -5.71 -2.88 -36.13
CA GLN A 319 -6.86 -3.51 -35.49
C GLN A 319 -8.08 -2.59 -35.54
N GLY A 320 -9.18 -3.11 -36.06
CA GLY A 320 -10.45 -2.36 -36.11
C GLY A 320 -10.95 -2.01 -34.70
N GLY A 321 -11.33 -0.75 -34.50
CA GLY A 321 -11.94 -0.27 -33.25
C GLY A 321 -10.97 0.33 -32.25
N TYR A 322 -9.70 0.52 -32.63
CA TYR A 322 -8.71 1.27 -31.85
C TYR A 322 -8.32 2.56 -32.58
N ALA A 323 -8.10 3.63 -31.81
CA ALA A 323 -7.54 4.89 -32.32
C ALA A 323 -6.01 4.75 -32.45
N PRO A 324 -5.38 5.56 -33.34
CA PRO A 324 -3.91 5.59 -33.44
C PRO A 324 -3.27 5.95 -32.12
N GLY A 325 -2.21 5.24 -31.72
CA GLY A 325 -1.44 5.57 -30.52
C GLY A 325 -0.65 6.88 -30.63
N ALA A 326 -0.32 7.46 -29.50
CA ALA A 326 0.39 8.75 -29.43
C ALA A 326 1.83 8.67 -29.96
N TYR A 327 2.46 7.50 -29.97
CA TYR A 327 3.75 7.28 -30.62
C TYR A 327 3.62 7.39 -32.13
N VAL A 328 2.58 6.80 -32.69
CA VAL A 328 2.35 6.67 -34.15
C VAL A 328 1.96 8.02 -34.77
N SER A 329 1.11 8.80 -34.08
CA SER A 329 0.53 10.02 -34.67
C SER A 329 0.43 11.18 -33.66
N GLY A 330 0.84 12.38 -34.09
CA GLY A 330 0.62 13.61 -33.35
C GLY A 330 -0.85 14.05 -33.26
N GLU A 331 -1.73 13.47 -34.08
CA GLU A 331 -3.18 13.69 -34.07
C GLU A 331 -3.92 12.64 -33.22
N SER A 332 -3.18 11.77 -32.52
CA SER A 332 -3.75 10.78 -31.61
C SER A 332 -4.61 11.45 -30.54
N PRO A 333 -5.80 10.88 -30.20
CA PRO A 333 -6.59 11.36 -29.07
C PRO A 333 -5.85 11.17 -27.72
N TYR A 334 -4.85 10.33 -27.71
CA TYR A 334 -4.04 10.03 -26.51
C TYR A 334 -2.75 10.85 -26.42
N ARG A 335 -2.52 11.80 -27.35
CA ARG A 335 -1.28 12.55 -27.42
C ARG A 335 -0.92 13.24 -26.09
N ASP A 336 -1.90 13.87 -25.46
CA ASP A 336 -1.69 14.65 -24.24
C ASP A 336 -1.66 13.76 -22.96
N PHE A 337 -1.83 12.44 -23.12
CA PHE A 337 -1.61 11.47 -22.04
C PHE A 337 -0.13 11.30 -21.71
N PHE A 338 0.74 11.79 -22.59
CA PHE A 338 2.19 11.72 -22.46
C PHE A 338 2.82 13.10 -22.66
N ALA A 339 3.97 13.33 -22.01
CA ALA A 339 4.77 14.52 -22.23
C ALA A 339 5.83 14.25 -23.30
N PHE A 340 5.67 14.82 -24.50
CA PHE A 340 6.65 14.71 -25.58
C PHE A 340 7.59 15.91 -25.60
N GLN A 341 8.90 15.65 -25.66
CA GLN A 341 9.92 16.70 -25.70
C GLN A 341 10.09 17.31 -27.09
N ASN A 342 9.88 16.54 -28.17
CA ASN A 342 9.98 16.99 -29.54
C ASN A 342 8.64 16.87 -30.27
N GLN A 343 7.99 17.99 -30.50
CA GLN A 343 6.67 18.07 -31.13
C GLN A 343 6.69 17.86 -32.66
N GLU A 344 7.87 17.80 -33.28
CA GLU A 344 8.04 17.63 -34.74
C GLU A 344 8.51 16.21 -35.12
N ALA A 345 8.65 15.31 -34.14
CA ALA A 345 9.24 13.99 -34.36
C ALA A 345 8.25 12.93 -34.87
N TRP A 346 6.99 13.28 -35.13
CA TRP A 346 6.04 12.35 -35.75
C TRP A 346 6.30 12.14 -37.25
N PRO A 347 5.97 10.95 -37.76
CA PRO A 347 5.45 9.76 -37.03
C PRO A 347 6.56 9.08 -36.22
N ASP A 348 6.16 8.16 -35.33
CA ASP A 348 7.05 7.35 -34.51
C ASP A 348 7.83 8.17 -33.48
N ASN A 349 7.10 9.01 -32.73
CA ASN A 349 7.70 9.94 -31.78
C ASN A 349 8.11 9.24 -30.48
N GLY A 350 9.40 8.91 -30.34
CA GLY A 350 10.01 8.32 -29.15
C GLY A 350 10.43 9.33 -28.08
N SER A 351 10.12 10.63 -28.22
CA SER A 351 10.56 11.65 -27.28
C SER A 351 9.66 11.82 -26.04
N TYR A 352 8.80 10.85 -25.75
CA TYR A 352 7.96 10.86 -24.54
C TYR A 352 8.82 10.65 -23.28
N GLU A 353 8.31 11.17 -22.17
CA GLU A 353 8.93 10.98 -20.86
C GLU A 353 8.73 9.55 -20.37
N GLY A 354 9.81 8.87 -19.98
CA GLY A 354 9.81 7.58 -19.29
C GLY A 354 9.99 7.76 -17.79
N TRP A 355 9.28 6.98 -16.97
CA TRP A 355 9.51 6.94 -15.53
C TRP A 355 10.95 6.46 -15.27
N TRP A 356 11.72 7.25 -14.50
CA TRP A 356 13.15 7.09 -14.31
C TRP A 356 13.97 6.98 -15.63
N GLY A 357 13.43 7.49 -16.73
CA GLY A 357 14.08 7.44 -18.06
C GLY A 357 13.92 6.11 -18.79
N PHE A 358 13.14 5.17 -18.29
CA PHE A 358 12.86 3.91 -18.98
C PHE A 358 11.86 4.10 -20.10
N GLU A 359 12.27 3.84 -21.33
CA GLU A 359 11.40 3.91 -22.51
C GLU A 359 10.25 2.89 -22.51
N THR A 360 10.42 1.79 -21.77
CA THR A 360 9.40 0.74 -21.62
C THR A 360 8.30 1.13 -20.62
N LEU A 361 8.51 2.19 -19.84
CA LEU A 361 7.60 2.68 -18.78
C LEU A 361 7.23 4.16 -19.01
N PRO A 362 6.44 4.47 -20.07
CA PRO A 362 5.98 5.84 -20.36
C PRO A 362 5.25 6.44 -19.16
N LYS A 363 5.73 7.60 -18.69
CA LYS A 363 5.09 8.33 -17.58
C LYS A 363 3.79 8.98 -18.04
N LEU A 364 2.73 8.86 -17.25
CA LEU A 364 1.42 9.43 -17.54
C LEU A 364 1.35 10.91 -17.15
N ASN A 365 0.81 11.73 -18.04
CA ASN A 365 0.78 13.20 -17.92
C ASN A 365 -0.58 13.69 -17.42
N TYR A 366 -0.81 13.60 -16.11
CA TYR A 366 -2.06 14.01 -15.46
C TYR A 366 -2.30 15.54 -15.52
N GLU A 367 -1.24 16.34 -15.59
CA GLU A 367 -1.30 17.79 -15.75
C GLU A 367 -1.76 18.18 -17.15
N GLY A 368 -1.43 17.36 -18.14
CA GLY A 368 -1.72 17.63 -19.55
C GLY A 368 -3.09 17.15 -20.01
N SER A 369 -3.73 16.22 -19.31
CA SER A 369 -4.97 15.59 -19.79
C SER A 369 -6.00 15.32 -18.70
N GLN A 370 -7.10 16.06 -18.75
CA GLN A 370 -8.27 15.77 -17.90
C GLN A 370 -8.98 14.48 -18.32
N GLU A 371 -8.86 14.06 -19.59
CA GLU A 371 -9.42 12.80 -20.07
C GLU A 371 -8.69 11.61 -19.45
N LEU A 372 -7.36 11.63 -19.44
CA LEU A 372 -6.55 10.63 -18.71
C LEU A 372 -6.95 10.58 -17.24
N TRP A 373 -7.03 11.74 -16.58
CA TRP A 373 -7.42 11.86 -15.18
C TRP A 373 -8.74 11.15 -14.91
N ASN A 374 -9.78 11.50 -15.67
CA ASN A 374 -11.11 10.90 -15.51
C ASN A 374 -11.11 9.41 -15.83
N TYR A 375 -10.37 8.99 -16.85
CA TYR A 375 -10.26 7.59 -17.23
C TYR A 375 -9.72 6.73 -16.07
N VAL A 376 -8.64 7.18 -15.43
CA VAL A 376 -8.06 6.41 -14.31
C VAL A 376 -8.98 6.41 -13.09
N LEU A 377 -9.73 7.49 -12.84
CA LEU A 377 -10.78 7.48 -11.80
C LEU A 377 -11.88 6.45 -12.13
N ASP A 378 -12.27 6.33 -13.40
CA ASP A 378 -13.28 5.37 -13.84
C ASP A 378 -12.78 3.92 -13.74
N ILE A 379 -11.49 3.67 -14.01
CA ILE A 379 -10.84 2.38 -13.74
C ILE A 379 -10.89 2.07 -12.24
N GLY A 380 -10.58 3.05 -11.40
CA GLY A 380 -10.67 2.92 -9.94
C GLY A 380 -12.06 2.46 -9.47
N ARG A 381 -13.13 3.03 -10.05
CA ARG A 381 -14.53 2.66 -9.77
C ARG A 381 -14.90 1.30 -10.33
N LYS A 382 -14.53 1.05 -11.59
CA LYS A 382 -14.92 -0.14 -12.36
C LYS A 382 -14.64 -1.43 -11.62
N TRP A 383 -13.42 -1.63 -11.18
CA TRP A 383 -12.99 -2.90 -10.62
C TRP A 383 -13.52 -3.16 -9.21
N VAL A 384 -13.84 -2.11 -8.44
CA VAL A 384 -14.46 -2.26 -7.11
C VAL A 384 -16.00 -2.34 -7.17
N SER A 385 -16.58 -2.24 -8.37
CA SER A 385 -18.03 -2.30 -8.62
C SER A 385 -18.44 -3.62 -9.26
N PRO A 386 -19.74 -3.97 -9.24
CA PRO A 386 -20.24 -5.10 -10.01
C PRO A 386 -19.89 -4.98 -11.51
N PRO A 387 -19.56 -6.08 -12.20
CA PRO A 387 -19.59 -7.45 -11.70
C PRO A 387 -18.32 -7.91 -10.98
N TYR A 388 -17.26 -7.09 -10.94
CA TYR A 388 -15.96 -7.51 -10.45
C TYR A 388 -15.88 -7.53 -8.90
N ASN A 389 -16.37 -6.47 -8.23
CA ASN A 389 -16.48 -6.38 -6.77
C ASN A 389 -15.17 -6.67 -6.01
N VAL A 390 -13.99 -6.27 -6.53
CA VAL A 390 -12.76 -6.41 -5.77
C VAL A 390 -12.78 -5.54 -4.53
N ASP A 391 -12.05 -5.95 -3.50
CA ASP A 391 -12.14 -5.36 -2.15
C ASP A 391 -11.15 -4.21 -1.94
N GLY A 392 -10.33 -3.88 -2.94
CA GLY A 392 -9.44 -2.73 -2.84
C GLY A 392 -8.35 -2.65 -3.89
N TRP A 393 -7.56 -1.59 -3.74
CA TRP A 393 -6.43 -1.26 -4.58
C TRP A 393 -5.12 -1.21 -3.77
N ARG A 394 -4.08 -1.83 -4.27
CA ARG A 394 -2.70 -1.44 -3.98
C ARG A 394 -2.25 -0.50 -5.08
N LEU A 395 -1.62 0.60 -4.73
CA LEU A 395 -1.21 1.64 -5.67
C LEU A 395 0.30 1.62 -5.82
N ASP A 396 0.76 1.27 -7.03
CA ASP A 396 2.17 1.21 -7.36
C ASP A 396 2.79 2.61 -7.39
N VAL A 397 3.95 2.76 -6.76
CA VAL A 397 4.73 4.02 -6.65
C VAL A 397 3.87 5.27 -6.50
N ALA A 398 2.88 5.20 -5.62
CA ALA A 398 1.79 6.17 -5.53
C ALA A 398 2.24 7.61 -5.31
N ALA A 399 3.36 7.84 -4.63
CA ALA A 399 3.92 9.17 -4.40
C ALA A 399 4.53 9.82 -5.66
N ASP A 400 4.85 9.00 -6.68
CA ASP A 400 5.48 9.49 -7.92
C ASP A 400 4.46 9.95 -8.97
N LEU A 401 3.16 9.67 -8.75
CA LEU A 401 2.11 10.05 -9.71
C LEU A 401 2.03 11.57 -9.90
N GLY A 402 1.97 12.00 -11.16
CA GLY A 402 2.01 13.40 -11.56
C GLY A 402 3.42 13.98 -11.51
N HIS A 403 3.55 15.30 -11.74
CA HIS A 403 4.82 16.01 -11.77
C HIS A 403 4.97 17.03 -10.62
N SER A 404 3.94 17.16 -9.78
CA SER A 404 3.98 18.02 -8.60
C SER A 404 3.25 17.41 -7.40
N PRO A 405 3.67 17.73 -6.16
CA PRO A 405 2.98 17.26 -4.96
C PRO A 405 1.50 17.69 -4.93
N GLU A 406 1.18 18.88 -5.44
CA GLU A 406 -0.18 19.42 -5.47
C GLU A 406 -1.09 18.56 -6.35
N VAL A 407 -0.61 18.16 -7.53
CA VAL A 407 -1.34 17.27 -8.45
C VAL A 407 -1.48 15.88 -7.85
N ASN A 408 -0.42 15.35 -7.27
CA ASN A 408 -0.43 14.05 -6.58
C ASN A 408 -1.53 13.99 -5.51
N HIS A 409 -1.49 14.92 -4.54
CA HIS A 409 -2.48 14.97 -3.46
C HIS A 409 -3.91 15.19 -3.98
N ARG A 410 -4.10 16.08 -4.98
CA ARG A 410 -5.42 16.30 -5.57
C ARG A 410 -5.95 15.03 -6.24
N PHE A 411 -5.09 14.33 -7.00
CA PHE A 411 -5.49 13.09 -7.67
C PHE A 411 -5.93 12.02 -6.67
N TRP A 412 -5.14 11.78 -5.63
CA TRP A 412 -5.45 10.73 -4.65
C TRP A 412 -6.71 11.03 -3.83
N LYS A 413 -7.00 12.30 -3.56
CA LYS A 413 -8.29 12.70 -2.96
C LYS A 413 -9.47 12.37 -3.85
N GLU A 414 -9.38 12.70 -5.14
CA GLU A 414 -10.43 12.38 -6.11
C GLU A 414 -10.54 10.88 -6.36
N PHE A 415 -9.41 10.16 -6.42
CA PHE A 415 -9.39 8.70 -6.54
C PHE A 415 -10.05 8.02 -5.33
N ARG A 416 -9.68 8.44 -4.10
CA ARG A 416 -10.36 7.94 -2.91
C ARG A 416 -11.87 8.18 -2.97
N LYS A 417 -12.27 9.38 -3.31
CA LYS A 417 -13.69 9.71 -3.44
C LYS A 417 -14.37 8.78 -4.44
N ALA A 418 -13.79 8.60 -5.62
CA ALA A 418 -14.31 7.75 -6.67
C ALA A 418 -14.47 6.28 -6.22
N VAL A 419 -13.43 5.73 -5.59
CA VAL A 419 -13.42 4.34 -5.09
C VAL A 419 -14.42 4.16 -3.94
N LYS A 420 -14.43 5.06 -2.95
CA LYS A 420 -15.31 4.93 -1.78
C LYS A 420 -16.78 5.20 -2.08
N GLU A 421 -17.10 6.01 -3.08
CA GLU A 421 -18.47 6.18 -3.59
C GLU A 421 -18.97 4.90 -4.27
N ALA A 422 -18.10 4.18 -4.98
CA ALA A 422 -18.43 2.92 -5.64
C ALA A 422 -18.49 1.74 -4.64
N ASN A 423 -17.51 1.67 -3.74
CA ASN A 423 -17.44 0.65 -2.69
C ASN A 423 -16.83 1.26 -1.41
N PRO A 424 -17.66 1.67 -0.42
CA PRO A 424 -17.15 2.26 0.81
C PRO A 424 -16.28 1.32 1.65
N ASN A 425 -16.36 0.01 1.41
CA ASN A 425 -15.55 -1.00 2.07
C ASN A 425 -14.27 -1.39 1.30
N ALA A 426 -14.00 -0.77 0.15
CA ALA A 426 -12.73 -1.00 -0.55
C ALA A 426 -11.56 -0.37 0.20
N VAL A 427 -10.44 -1.08 0.34
CA VAL A 427 -9.22 -0.55 0.92
C VAL A 427 -8.36 0.14 -0.15
N ILE A 428 -7.68 1.21 0.23
CA ILE A 428 -6.68 1.89 -0.60
C ILE A 428 -5.35 1.81 0.11
N LEU A 429 -4.49 0.94 -0.38
CA LEU A 429 -3.18 0.63 0.14
C LEU A 429 -2.11 1.16 -0.82
N ALA A 430 -1.28 2.09 -0.42
CA ALA A 430 -0.25 2.64 -1.30
C ALA A 430 1.13 2.01 -1.08
N GLU A 431 1.88 1.85 -2.15
CA GLU A 431 3.32 1.67 -2.04
C GLU A 431 3.96 3.04 -1.79
N HIS A 432 4.68 3.15 -0.69
CA HIS A 432 5.38 4.37 -0.33
C HIS A 432 6.55 4.07 0.62
N TYR A 433 7.65 4.77 0.39
CA TYR A 433 8.83 4.80 1.24
C TYR A 433 8.90 6.14 1.97
N GLY A 434 9.36 6.16 3.22
CA GLY A 434 9.53 7.38 3.99
C GLY A 434 8.29 7.78 4.81
N ASP A 435 8.04 9.08 4.97
CA ASP A 435 6.97 9.59 5.85
C ASP A 435 5.64 9.77 5.11
N PRO A 436 4.62 8.91 5.36
CA PRO A 436 3.34 8.95 4.66
C PRO A 436 2.31 9.91 5.26
N LYS A 437 2.66 10.67 6.30
CA LYS A 437 1.67 11.42 7.11
C LYS A 437 0.77 12.35 6.31
N SER A 438 1.31 12.97 5.24
CA SER A 438 0.53 13.89 4.40
C SER A 438 -0.60 13.22 3.63
N TRP A 439 -0.46 11.94 3.30
CA TRP A 439 -1.47 11.15 2.58
C TRP A 439 -2.41 10.36 3.49
N LEU A 440 -2.09 10.22 4.79
CA LEU A 440 -2.87 9.45 5.76
C LEU A 440 -3.77 10.35 6.62
N LEU A 441 -4.30 11.44 6.04
CA LEU A 441 -5.21 12.37 6.73
C LEU A 441 -6.70 12.00 6.55
N GLY A 442 -6.98 10.82 6.00
CA GLY A 442 -8.34 10.30 5.87
C GLY A 442 -9.04 10.63 4.55
N ASP A 443 -8.40 11.41 3.69
CA ASP A 443 -8.94 11.89 2.41
C ASP A 443 -8.18 11.35 1.18
N GLU A 444 -7.13 10.55 1.39
CA GLU A 444 -6.32 9.94 0.33
C GLU A 444 -6.19 8.42 0.55
N TRP A 445 -5.05 7.93 1.03
CA TRP A 445 -4.85 6.50 1.26
C TRP A 445 -5.38 6.04 2.63
N ASP A 446 -5.80 4.78 2.72
CA ASP A 446 -6.16 4.17 4.01
C ASP A 446 -4.90 3.78 4.80
N THR A 447 -3.89 3.27 4.09
CA THR A 447 -2.62 2.80 4.67
C THR A 447 -1.53 2.70 3.60
N ILE A 448 -0.32 2.34 4.01
CA ILE A 448 0.80 2.04 3.12
C ILE A 448 1.38 0.65 3.39
N MET A 449 2.16 0.12 2.43
CA MET A 449 3.01 -1.05 2.62
C MET A 449 4.08 -0.73 3.67
N ASN A 450 4.27 -1.64 4.63
CA ASN A 450 5.08 -1.37 5.82
C ASN A 450 6.57 -1.69 5.59
N TYR A 451 7.18 -1.00 4.64
CA TYR A 451 8.57 -1.21 4.28
C TYR A 451 9.51 -0.75 5.40
N ASP A 452 9.45 0.53 5.77
CA ASP A 452 10.38 1.13 6.73
C ASP A 452 10.22 0.61 8.16
N ALA A 453 8.97 0.28 8.56
CA ALA A 453 8.71 -0.14 9.94
C ALA A 453 8.82 -1.66 10.14
N PHE A 454 8.82 -2.47 9.08
CA PHE A 454 8.89 -3.91 9.23
C PHE A 454 9.82 -4.59 8.22
N MET A 455 9.59 -4.45 6.91
CA MET A 455 10.33 -5.21 5.90
C MET A 455 11.85 -4.94 5.96
N GLU A 456 12.25 -3.68 5.98
CA GLU A 456 13.65 -3.29 6.08
C GLU A 456 14.27 -3.75 7.42
N PRO A 457 13.68 -3.42 8.59
CA PRO A 457 14.22 -3.85 9.87
C PRO A 457 14.36 -5.35 10.01
N ILE A 458 13.40 -6.15 9.57
CA ILE A 458 13.49 -7.61 9.67
C ILE A 458 14.56 -8.17 8.72
N THR A 459 14.71 -7.58 7.53
CA THR A 459 15.68 -8.02 6.53
C THR A 459 17.11 -7.83 7.05
N TRP A 460 17.50 -6.61 7.44
CA TRP A 460 18.86 -6.40 7.97
C TRP A 460 19.10 -7.05 9.34
N PHE A 461 18.05 -7.21 10.16
CA PHE A 461 18.17 -7.96 11.43
C PHE A 461 18.52 -9.44 11.18
N LEU A 462 17.87 -10.08 10.19
CA LEU A 462 18.06 -11.50 9.91
C LEU A 462 19.26 -11.80 9.00
N THR A 463 19.60 -10.89 8.09
CA THR A 463 20.60 -11.14 7.03
C THR A 463 21.80 -10.20 7.09
N GLY A 464 21.72 -9.09 7.80
CA GLY A 464 22.69 -7.99 7.74
C GLY A 464 22.60 -7.15 6.45
N MET A 465 21.70 -7.50 5.52
CA MET A 465 21.57 -6.82 4.23
C MET A 465 20.39 -5.86 4.24
N GLU A 466 20.55 -4.71 3.62
CA GLU A 466 19.44 -3.85 3.27
C GLU A 466 18.84 -4.30 1.93
N LYS A 467 17.52 -4.38 1.86
CA LYS A 467 16.86 -5.02 0.70
C LYS A 467 17.00 -4.22 -0.60
N HIS A 468 16.94 -2.88 -0.50
CA HIS A 468 16.90 -2.03 -1.71
C HIS A 468 18.27 -1.57 -2.21
N SER A 469 19.27 -1.49 -1.34
CA SER A 469 20.60 -1.04 -1.69
C SER A 469 21.63 -2.16 -1.76
N ASP A 470 21.27 -3.36 -1.31
CA ASP A 470 22.21 -4.47 -1.08
C ASP A 470 23.38 -4.11 -0.15
N GLU A 471 23.23 -3.03 0.63
CA GLU A 471 24.24 -2.59 1.58
C GLU A 471 24.30 -3.52 2.79
N TYR A 472 25.50 -3.91 3.18
CA TYR A 472 25.69 -4.70 4.39
C TYR A 472 25.75 -3.83 5.63
N ARG A 473 24.77 -4.01 6.54
CA ARG A 473 24.63 -3.30 7.82
C ARG A 473 24.97 -4.25 8.98
N GLY A 474 26.22 -4.62 9.10
CA GLY A 474 26.68 -5.61 10.07
C GLY A 474 26.41 -5.23 11.54
N GLU A 475 26.33 -3.94 11.88
CA GLU A 475 25.97 -3.44 13.21
C GLU A 475 24.51 -3.73 13.58
N CYS A 476 23.62 -3.85 12.60
CA CYS A 476 22.19 -4.15 12.80
C CYS A 476 21.90 -5.66 12.82
N PHE A 477 22.82 -6.49 12.29
CA PHE A 477 22.65 -7.93 12.20
C PHE A 477 22.49 -8.56 13.60
N GLY A 478 21.35 -9.23 13.82
CA GLY A 478 21.04 -9.86 15.10
C GLY A 478 20.89 -8.91 16.29
N ASN A 479 20.81 -7.58 16.07
CA ASN A 479 20.67 -6.57 17.12
C ASN A 479 19.18 -6.26 17.40
N PRO A 480 18.59 -6.80 18.50
CA PRO A 480 17.17 -6.56 18.79
C PRO A 480 16.88 -5.12 19.21
N GLY A 481 17.87 -4.38 19.71
CA GLY A 481 17.70 -2.98 20.10
C GLY A 481 17.49 -2.08 18.89
N ASP A 482 18.28 -2.26 17.84
CA ASP A 482 18.14 -1.51 16.58
C ASP A 482 16.85 -1.90 15.86
N PHE A 483 16.50 -3.19 15.83
CA PHE A 483 15.26 -3.67 15.27
C PHE A 483 14.02 -3.05 15.97
N GLU A 484 13.94 -3.13 17.30
CA GLU A 484 12.86 -2.52 18.07
C GLU A 484 12.82 -1.00 17.88
N GLY A 485 13.99 -0.35 17.88
CA GLY A 485 14.12 1.09 17.71
C GLY A 485 13.58 1.56 16.34
N ALA A 486 13.96 0.89 15.27
CA ALA A 486 13.50 1.18 13.92
C ALA A 486 11.99 0.96 13.76
N MET A 487 11.49 -0.20 14.20
CA MET A 487 10.06 -0.48 14.18
C MET A 487 9.26 0.58 14.94
N ARG A 488 9.67 0.90 16.17
CA ARG A 488 9.00 1.89 17.01
C ARG A 488 8.99 3.27 16.37
N HIS A 489 10.11 3.70 15.79
CA HIS A 489 10.22 4.98 15.11
C HIS A 489 9.28 5.07 13.91
N HIS A 490 9.37 4.14 12.99
CA HIS A 490 8.60 4.19 11.74
C HIS A 490 7.10 3.96 11.95
N MET A 491 6.71 3.10 12.91
CA MET A 491 5.30 2.91 13.27
C MET A 491 4.61 4.18 13.78
N THR A 492 5.37 5.17 14.31
CA THR A 492 4.79 6.45 14.71
C THR A 492 4.35 7.32 13.53
N ARG A 493 4.75 6.99 12.29
CA ARG A 493 4.35 7.72 11.08
C ARG A 493 2.94 7.37 10.61
N PHE A 494 2.42 6.21 11.01
CA PHE A 494 1.05 5.80 10.66
C PHE A 494 0.02 6.48 11.55
N MET A 495 -1.11 6.85 10.98
CA MET A 495 -2.30 7.23 11.74
C MET A 495 -2.86 6.01 12.47
N THR A 496 -3.55 6.23 13.60
CA THR A 496 -4.07 5.12 14.39
C THR A 496 -5.07 4.24 13.62
N SER A 497 -5.87 4.84 12.73
CA SER A 497 -6.82 4.09 11.88
C SER A 497 -6.11 3.30 10.76
N SER A 498 -4.95 3.76 10.28
CA SER A 498 -4.15 3.06 9.26
C SER A 498 -3.37 1.88 9.83
N LEU A 499 -2.96 1.97 11.10
CA LEU A 499 -2.04 1.05 11.75
C LEU A 499 -2.52 -0.42 11.74
N PRO A 500 -3.79 -0.72 12.07
CA PRO A 500 -4.26 -2.11 12.07
C PRO A 500 -4.20 -2.80 10.70
N VAL A 501 -4.31 -2.04 9.62
CA VAL A 501 -4.20 -2.55 8.25
C VAL A 501 -2.73 -2.72 7.85
N SER A 502 -1.86 -1.81 8.30
CA SER A 502 -0.42 -1.84 7.99
C SER A 502 0.34 -2.99 8.66
N TYR A 503 -0.09 -3.45 9.83
CA TYR A 503 0.54 -4.58 10.52
C TYR A 503 0.43 -5.92 9.78
N THR A 504 -0.51 -6.06 8.86
CA THR A 504 -0.83 -7.32 8.20
C THR A 504 -0.03 -7.59 6.93
N HIS A 505 0.82 -6.64 6.52
CA HIS A 505 1.66 -6.81 5.34
C HIS A 505 2.93 -7.59 5.68
N LEU A 506 2.78 -8.89 5.82
CA LEU A 506 3.86 -9.82 5.56
C LEU A 506 3.90 -10.03 4.04
N THR A 507 4.71 -9.24 3.34
CA THR A 507 5.21 -9.69 2.06
C THR A 507 6.11 -10.87 2.35
N LEU A 508 5.55 -12.07 2.31
CA LEU A 508 6.38 -13.22 2.09
C LEU A 508 6.94 -13.05 0.69
N PRO A 509 8.27 -12.89 0.52
CA PRO A 509 8.83 -12.92 -0.82
C PRO A 509 8.33 -14.22 -1.43
N THR A 510 7.78 -14.14 -2.63
CA THR A 510 7.58 -15.31 -3.47
C THR A 510 8.98 -15.90 -3.65
N ILE A 511 9.34 -16.83 -2.79
CA ILE A 511 10.58 -17.57 -2.93
C ILE A 511 10.30 -18.50 -4.10
N CYS A 512 10.88 -18.15 -5.24
CA CYS A 512 11.00 -19.07 -6.37
C CYS A 512 11.84 -20.26 -5.98
#